data_6b9df57339109b7894e90bb71bec35dc
#
_entry.id   6b9df57339109b7894e90bb71bec35dc
#
_cell.length_a   1.000
_cell.length_b   1.000
_cell.length_c   1.000
_cell.angle_alpha   90.00
_cell.angle_beta   90.00
_cell.angle_gamma   90.00
#
_symmetry.space_group_name_H-M   'P 1'
#
loop_
_entity.id
_entity.type
_entity.pdbx_description
1 polymer ?
#
loop_
_entity_poly.entity_id
_entity_poly.type
_entity_poly.pdbx_seq_one_letter_code
_entity_poly.pdbx_strand_id
1 'polypeptide(L)'
;MGLFSKPEIIILKESNDAQTYLDKLKSLQQLASGDLQNQIQKEIALTQAGIIGEENILFELKHSNMDMIVLHDIYIETHSGLGAQIDFIVITAKIIFLIECKNLVGNIEIDSNGAFIRTIFYGHTKQKEGIYSPITQSQRHYEVLKEARIETSNWLKGISIKYNFSSFYKPLVVLANPKTIVNDRYAKKEIKQQVIRADQLVATIKDMVAHS
;
A
#
# COMPACT_ATOMS: atom_id res chain seq x y z
N MET A 1 -13.29 5.36 -29.45
CA MET A 1 -11.94 5.62 -28.91
C MET A 1 -10.97 5.49 -30.05
N GLY A 2 -10.24 6.58 -30.36
CA GLY A 2 -9.36 6.59 -31.53
C GLY A 2 -8.17 5.66 -31.34
N LEU A 3 -7.78 4.99 -32.41
CA LEU A 3 -6.72 3.96 -32.48
C LEU A 3 -5.31 4.45 -32.03
N PHE A 4 -5.16 5.71 -31.59
CA PHE A 4 -3.87 6.36 -31.29
C PHE A 4 -3.91 7.32 -30.09
N SER A 5 -4.89 7.23 -29.18
CA SER A 5 -4.81 7.99 -27.92
C SER A 5 -3.71 7.40 -27.03
N LYS A 6 -2.79 8.24 -26.55
CA LYS A 6 -1.83 7.82 -25.52
C LYS A 6 -2.60 7.36 -24.29
N PRO A 7 -2.14 6.31 -23.59
CA PRO A 7 -2.73 5.91 -22.32
C PRO A 7 -2.78 7.10 -21.35
N GLU A 8 -3.90 7.23 -20.66
CA GLU A 8 -4.16 8.34 -19.74
C GLU A 8 -4.18 7.85 -18.31
N ILE A 9 -3.40 8.51 -17.46
CA ILE A 9 -3.39 8.28 -16.02
C ILE A 9 -4.04 9.47 -15.36
N ILE A 10 -5.17 9.23 -14.68
CA ILE A 10 -5.92 10.26 -13.98
C ILE A 10 -5.69 10.08 -12.47
N ILE A 11 -5.05 11.06 -11.84
CA ILE A 11 -4.89 11.09 -10.37
C ILE A 11 -6.00 11.99 -9.83
N LEU A 12 -6.98 11.40 -9.16
CA LEU A 12 -8.14 12.14 -8.64
C LEU A 12 -7.93 12.71 -7.23
N LYS A 13 -7.08 12.06 -6.44
CA LYS A 13 -6.68 12.57 -5.14
C LYS A 13 -5.18 12.37 -4.99
N GLU A 14 -4.52 13.44 -4.65
CA GLU A 14 -3.12 13.49 -4.23
C GLU A 14 -3.12 14.14 -2.85
N SER A 15 -2.86 13.38 -1.79
CA SER A 15 -2.93 13.91 -0.41
C SER A 15 -1.63 14.59 -0.02
N ASN A 16 -1.76 15.63 0.81
CA ASN A 16 -0.63 16.30 1.48
C ASN A 16 -0.68 16.12 3.00
N ASP A 17 -1.52 15.21 3.51
CA ASP A 17 -1.76 15.08 4.96
C ASP A 17 -0.50 14.62 5.69
N ALA A 18 0.24 13.66 5.13
CA ALA A 18 1.52 13.21 5.67
C ALA A 18 2.59 14.31 5.68
N GLN A 19 2.64 15.16 4.64
CA GLN A 19 3.57 16.30 4.61
C GLN A 19 3.18 17.35 5.66
N THR A 20 1.91 17.65 5.79
CA THR A 20 1.40 18.57 6.82
C THR A 20 1.72 18.06 8.23
N TYR A 21 1.55 16.75 8.47
CA TYR A 21 1.91 16.11 9.72
C TYR A 21 3.42 16.19 9.98
N LEU A 22 4.25 15.92 8.99
CA LEU A 22 5.71 16.02 9.06
C LEU A 22 6.16 17.43 9.46
N ASP A 23 5.56 18.47 8.88
CA ASP A 23 5.91 19.85 9.18
C ASP A 23 5.52 20.25 10.62
N LYS A 24 4.38 19.73 11.12
CA LYS A 24 4.01 19.87 12.53
C LYS A 24 5.01 19.17 13.46
N LEU A 25 5.45 17.96 13.14
CA LEU A 25 6.45 17.22 13.92
C LEU A 25 7.78 17.98 13.99
N LYS A 26 8.25 18.53 12.86
CA LYS A 26 9.48 19.34 12.81
C LYS A 26 9.38 20.60 13.68
N SER A 27 8.21 21.24 13.68
CA SER A 27 7.96 22.41 14.54
C SER A 27 7.97 22.03 16.02
N LEU A 28 7.33 20.92 16.38
CA LEU A 28 7.33 20.39 17.76
C LEU A 28 8.73 19.97 18.23
N GLN A 29 9.53 19.41 17.33
CA GLN A 29 10.90 19.00 17.65
C GLN A 29 11.78 20.16 18.14
N GLN A 30 11.58 21.36 17.59
CA GLN A 30 12.32 22.56 18.01
C GLN A 30 11.99 23.00 19.45
N LEU A 31 10.80 22.64 19.95
CA LEU A 31 10.32 22.98 21.28
C LEU A 31 10.56 21.87 22.31
N ALA A 32 10.83 20.64 21.84
CA ALA A 32 10.99 19.48 22.69
C ALA A 32 12.43 19.29 23.15
N SER A 33 12.62 18.60 24.27
CA SER A 33 13.92 18.24 24.81
C SER A 33 13.91 16.81 25.38
N GLY A 34 15.10 16.21 25.54
CA GLY A 34 15.26 14.89 26.17
C GLY A 34 14.55 13.76 25.39
N ASP A 35 13.87 12.89 26.11
CA ASP A 35 13.21 11.70 25.55
C ASP A 35 12.10 12.05 24.56
N LEU A 36 11.37 13.14 24.78
CA LEU A 36 10.33 13.60 23.87
C LEU A 36 10.93 13.98 22.50
N GLN A 37 12.05 14.69 22.50
CA GLN A 37 12.75 15.06 21.27
C GLN A 37 13.17 13.82 20.48
N ASN A 38 13.67 12.78 21.18
CA ASN A 38 14.05 11.51 20.54
C ASN A 38 12.85 10.76 19.95
N GLN A 39 11.70 10.78 20.62
CA GLN A 39 10.46 10.18 20.13
C GLN A 39 9.96 10.92 18.86
N ILE A 40 9.94 12.26 18.88
CA ILE A 40 9.56 13.06 17.73
C ILE A 40 10.52 12.81 16.55
N GLN A 41 11.83 12.71 16.81
CA GLN A 41 12.82 12.41 15.77
C GLN A 41 12.56 11.06 15.09
N LYS A 42 12.19 10.02 15.86
CA LYS A 42 11.80 8.71 15.31
C LYS A 42 10.55 8.80 14.46
N GLU A 43 9.55 9.54 14.93
CA GLU A 43 8.29 9.74 14.19
C GLU A 43 8.50 10.52 12.88
N ILE A 44 9.36 11.55 12.89
CA ILE A 44 9.80 12.25 11.68
C ILE A 44 10.41 11.28 10.68
N ALA A 45 11.33 10.42 11.13
CA ALA A 45 12.00 9.47 10.25
C ALA A 45 11.01 8.44 9.65
N LEU A 46 10.04 7.96 10.43
CA LEU A 46 9.01 7.03 9.97
C LEU A 46 8.07 7.70 8.96
N THR A 47 7.61 8.93 9.24
CA THR A 47 6.73 9.68 8.35
C THR A 47 7.44 10.00 7.02
N GLN A 48 8.69 10.44 7.07
CA GLN A 48 9.50 10.67 5.86
C GLN A 48 9.68 9.39 5.04
N ALA A 49 9.94 8.27 5.70
CA ALA A 49 10.06 6.98 5.01
C ALA A 49 8.74 6.59 4.33
N GLY A 50 7.59 6.84 4.98
CA GLY A 50 6.26 6.64 4.38
C GLY A 50 6.09 7.46 3.11
N ILE A 51 6.31 8.77 3.18
CA ILE A 51 6.20 9.70 2.04
C ILE A 51 7.08 9.25 0.88
N ILE A 52 8.35 8.94 1.12
CA ILE A 52 9.27 8.45 0.07
C ILE A 52 8.76 7.15 -0.56
N GLY A 53 8.20 6.24 0.24
CA GLY A 53 7.64 5.00 -0.26
C GLY A 53 6.46 5.22 -1.21
N GLU A 54 5.55 6.09 -0.82
CA GLU A 54 4.38 6.44 -1.62
C GLU A 54 4.77 7.19 -2.90
N GLU A 55 5.74 8.10 -2.84
CA GLU A 55 6.29 8.79 -4.01
C GLU A 55 6.89 7.80 -5.01
N ASN A 56 7.60 6.76 -4.55
CA ASN A 56 8.14 5.72 -5.42
C ASN A 56 7.03 4.95 -6.15
N ILE A 57 5.97 4.56 -5.45
CA ILE A 57 4.80 3.90 -6.06
C ILE A 57 4.12 4.82 -7.07
N LEU A 58 3.88 6.07 -6.69
CA LEU A 58 3.25 7.06 -7.57
C LEU A 58 4.08 7.30 -8.83
N PHE A 59 5.41 7.31 -8.70
CA PHE A 59 6.32 7.41 -9.84
C PHE A 59 6.13 6.23 -10.81
N GLU A 60 6.11 4.98 -10.30
CA GLU A 60 5.91 3.79 -11.13
C GLU A 60 4.54 3.83 -11.84
N LEU A 61 3.48 4.21 -11.13
CA LEU A 61 2.15 4.34 -11.71
C LEU A 61 2.11 5.41 -12.80
N LYS A 62 2.66 6.60 -12.56
CA LYS A 62 2.72 7.70 -13.54
C LYS A 62 3.47 7.32 -14.83
N HIS A 63 4.43 6.39 -14.75
CA HIS A 63 5.22 5.93 -15.89
C HIS A 63 4.75 4.57 -16.46
N SER A 64 3.59 4.07 -16.02
CA SER A 64 3.09 2.74 -16.41
C SER A 64 2.71 2.60 -17.87
N ASN A 65 2.37 3.70 -18.55
CA ASN A 65 1.82 3.69 -19.89
C ASN A 65 0.55 2.80 -19.97
N MET A 66 -0.38 2.97 -19.02
CA MET A 66 -1.67 2.27 -18.92
C MET A 66 -2.79 3.28 -18.67
N ASP A 67 -3.99 2.98 -19.17
CA ASP A 67 -5.20 3.69 -18.74
C ASP A 67 -5.56 3.28 -17.32
N MET A 68 -5.58 4.23 -16.40
CA MET A 68 -5.97 4.00 -15.01
C MET A 68 -6.39 5.27 -14.29
N ILE A 69 -7.21 5.09 -13.25
CA ILE A 69 -7.51 6.13 -12.27
C ILE A 69 -6.82 5.75 -10.96
N VAL A 70 -6.08 6.69 -10.39
CA VAL A 70 -5.37 6.52 -9.12
C VAL A 70 -5.99 7.43 -8.07
N LEU A 71 -6.40 6.83 -6.96
CA LEU A 71 -6.79 7.52 -5.74
C LEU A 71 -5.69 7.27 -4.71
N HIS A 72 -5.11 8.32 -4.15
CA HIS A 72 -4.02 8.26 -3.19
C HIS A 72 -4.50 8.71 -1.81
N ASP A 73 -4.12 7.98 -0.76
CA ASP A 73 -4.40 8.30 0.64
C ASP A 73 -5.91 8.47 0.90
N ILE A 74 -6.66 7.38 0.74
CA ILE A 74 -8.12 7.36 0.85
C ILE A 74 -8.55 6.83 2.21
N TYR A 75 -9.24 7.65 2.99
CA TYR A 75 -9.93 7.20 4.19
C TYR A 75 -11.36 6.78 3.85
N ILE A 76 -11.74 5.61 4.31
CA ILE A 76 -13.10 5.08 4.22
C ILE A 76 -13.57 4.63 5.60
N GLU A 77 -14.86 4.75 5.84
CA GLU A 77 -15.50 4.34 7.08
C GLU A 77 -16.85 3.68 6.77
N THR A 78 -17.16 2.60 7.47
CA THR A 78 -18.44 1.90 7.42
C THR A 78 -19.44 2.57 8.35
N HIS A 79 -20.75 2.29 8.18
CA HIS A 79 -21.78 2.75 9.11
C HIS A 79 -21.57 2.24 10.54
N SER A 80 -20.89 1.12 10.70
CA SER A 80 -20.51 0.57 12.02
C SER A 80 -19.35 1.30 12.69
N GLY A 81 -18.69 2.28 12.01
CA GLY A 81 -17.55 3.03 12.50
C GLY A 81 -16.20 2.33 12.28
N LEU A 82 -16.14 1.27 11.46
CA LEU A 82 -14.87 0.66 11.07
C LEU A 82 -14.21 1.52 9.99
N GLY A 83 -13.03 2.05 10.29
CA GLY A 83 -12.25 2.88 9.39
C GLY A 83 -11.05 2.16 8.78
N ALA A 84 -10.67 2.55 7.57
CA ALA A 84 -9.44 2.15 6.91
C ALA A 84 -8.84 3.32 6.11
N GLN A 85 -7.52 3.49 6.25
CA GLN A 85 -6.72 4.37 5.41
C GLN A 85 -6.04 3.48 4.36
N ILE A 86 -6.36 3.69 3.09
CA ILE A 86 -5.81 2.93 1.96
C ILE A 86 -4.81 3.82 1.23
N ASP A 87 -3.57 3.38 1.13
CA ASP A 87 -2.51 4.19 0.54
C ASP A 87 -2.81 4.48 -0.94
N PHE A 88 -3.18 3.45 -1.73
CA PHE A 88 -3.61 3.65 -3.12
C PHE A 88 -4.78 2.74 -3.50
N ILE A 89 -5.72 3.30 -4.27
CA ILE A 89 -6.70 2.55 -5.04
C ILE A 89 -6.41 2.82 -6.52
N VAL A 90 -6.04 1.77 -7.27
CA VAL A 90 -5.76 1.86 -8.70
C VAL A 90 -6.88 1.16 -9.45
N ILE A 91 -7.63 1.94 -10.25
CA ILE A 91 -8.78 1.47 -11.00
C ILE A 91 -8.37 1.33 -12.46
N THR A 92 -8.42 0.12 -12.97
CA THR A 92 -8.23 -0.21 -14.39
C THR A 92 -9.57 -0.59 -15.04
N ALA A 93 -9.55 -0.88 -16.31
CA ALA A 93 -10.78 -1.27 -17.03
C ALA A 93 -11.44 -2.56 -16.48
N LYS A 94 -10.68 -3.45 -15.82
CA LYS A 94 -11.17 -4.76 -15.39
C LYS A 94 -11.00 -5.02 -13.89
N ILE A 95 -9.93 -4.51 -13.28
CA ILE A 95 -9.55 -4.79 -11.90
C ILE A 95 -9.32 -3.49 -11.14
N ILE A 96 -9.68 -3.50 -9.87
CA ILE A 96 -9.38 -2.45 -8.89
C ILE A 96 -8.37 -3.02 -7.91
N PHE A 97 -7.20 -2.40 -7.83
CA PHE A 97 -6.14 -2.78 -6.91
C PHE A 97 -6.18 -1.91 -5.66
N LEU A 98 -6.11 -2.54 -4.48
CA LEU A 98 -5.89 -1.88 -3.21
C LEU A 98 -4.43 -2.10 -2.85
N ILE A 99 -3.65 -1.04 -2.86
CA ILE A 99 -2.21 -1.11 -2.64
C ILE A 99 -1.89 -0.59 -1.24
N GLU A 100 -1.25 -1.44 -0.47
CA GLU A 100 -0.60 -1.12 0.80
C GLU A 100 0.89 -0.87 0.54
N CYS A 101 1.38 0.32 0.85
CA CYS A 101 2.77 0.73 0.68
C CYS A 101 3.60 0.41 1.93
N LYS A 102 4.76 -0.23 1.76
CA LYS A 102 5.71 -0.44 2.85
C LYS A 102 7.13 -0.08 2.43
N ASN A 103 7.63 1.03 2.96
CA ASN A 103 9.03 1.44 2.77
C ASN A 103 9.90 0.87 3.90
N LEU A 104 10.15 -0.44 3.85
CA LEU A 104 10.90 -1.15 4.88
C LEU A 104 12.41 -1.11 4.60
N VAL A 105 13.19 -0.76 5.61
CA VAL A 105 14.66 -0.84 5.55
C VAL A 105 15.10 -2.20 6.06
N GLY A 106 16.10 -2.83 5.39
CA GLY A 106 16.67 -4.12 5.75
C GLY A 106 16.15 -5.28 4.88
N ASN A 107 16.53 -6.48 5.26
CA ASN A 107 16.09 -7.69 4.56
C ASN A 107 14.79 -8.21 5.17
N ILE A 108 13.85 -8.56 4.33
CA ILE A 108 12.53 -9.08 4.72
C ILE A 108 12.49 -10.57 4.36
N GLU A 109 12.20 -11.40 5.35
CA GLU A 109 11.89 -12.81 5.20
C GLU A 109 10.40 -13.03 5.46
N ILE A 110 9.73 -13.76 4.57
CA ILE A 110 8.31 -14.11 4.71
C ILE A 110 8.25 -15.64 4.87
N ASP A 111 7.73 -16.09 6.00
CA ASP A 111 7.63 -17.52 6.29
C ASP A 111 6.40 -18.17 5.63
N SER A 112 6.26 -19.49 5.84
CA SER A 112 5.14 -20.29 5.31
C SER A 112 3.76 -19.86 5.87
N ASN A 113 3.71 -19.17 6.98
CA ASN A 113 2.49 -18.68 7.62
C ASN A 113 2.16 -17.23 7.24
N GLY A 114 3.05 -16.56 6.47
CA GLY A 114 2.90 -15.14 6.12
C GLY A 114 3.38 -14.18 7.21
N ALA A 115 4.18 -14.67 8.17
CA ALA A 115 4.83 -13.79 9.12
C ALA A 115 6.01 -13.07 8.46
N PHE A 116 6.13 -11.78 8.75
CA PHE A 116 7.20 -10.93 8.24
C PHE A 116 8.27 -10.77 9.29
N ILE A 117 9.50 -11.10 8.93
CA ILE A 117 10.68 -10.97 9.78
C ILE A 117 11.66 -10.02 9.10
N ARG A 118 11.99 -8.93 9.78
CA ARG A 118 12.94 -7.94 9.30
C ARG A 118 14.31 -8.17 9.91
N THR A 119 15.37 -8.09 9.08
CA THR A 119 16.76 -8.08 9.53
C THR A 119 17.41 -6.76 9.14
N ILE A 120 17.84 -5.99 10.15
CA ILE A 120 18.56 -4.73 9.97
C ILE A 120 20.02 -4.97 10.33
N PHE A 121 20.94 -4.39 9.54
CA PHE A 121 22.39 -4.47 9.73
C PHE A 121 22.92 -3.14 10.28
N TYR A 122 23.63 -3.20 11.38
CA TYR A 122 24.33 -2.07 12.01
C TYR A 122 25.83 -2.37 12.02
N GLY A 123 26.53 -2.06 10.93
CA GLY A 123 27.92 -2.46 10.75
C GLY A 123 28.06 -4.00 10.77
N HIS A 124 28.76 -4.53 11.78
CA HIS A 124 28.96 -5.97 11.94
C HIS A 124 27.86 -6.68 12.74
N THR A 125 26.94 -5.94 13.32
CA THR A 125 25.80 -6.51 14.08
C THR A 125 24.56 -6.57 13.24
N LYS A 126 23.69 -7.56 13.53
CA LYS A 126 22.38 -7.69 12.89
C LYS A 126 21.32 -7.83 13.97
N GLN A 127 20.21 -7.17 13.76
CA GLN A 127 19.02 -7.30 14.58
C GLN A 127 17.91 -7.95 13.77
N LYS A 128 17.32 -9.02 14.30
CA LYS A 128 16.11 -9.65 13.75
C LYS A 128 14.91 -9.29 14.61
N GLU A 129 13.81 -8.90 13.95
CA GLU A 129 12.55 -8.59 14.62
C GLU A 129 11.36 -9.03 13.75
N GLY A 130 10.29 -9.47 14.38
CA GLY A 130 8.99 -9.65 13.72
C GLY A 130 8.35 -8.28 13.49
N ILE A 131 7.75 -8.07 12.34
CA ILE A 131 6.93 -6.89 12.06
C ILE A 131 5.48 -7.29 11.83
N TYR A 132 4.56 -6.37 12.14
CA TYR A 132 3.15 -6.60 11.85
C TYR A 132 2.96 -6.88 10.36
N SER A 133 2.23 -7.95 10.04
CA SER A 133 2.07 -8.41 8.66
C SER A 133 1.33 -7.36 7.80
N PRO A 134 1.98 -6.82 6.76
CA PRO A 134 1.32 -5.91 5.81
C PRO A 134 0.16 -6.59 5.07
N ILE A 135 0.21 -7.92 4.89
CA ILE A 135 -0.89 -8.70 4.29
C ILE A 135 -2.13 -8.63 5.19
N THR A 136 -1.96 -8.79 6.50
CA THR A 136 -3.07 -8.70 7.45
C THR A 136 -3.68 -7.28 7.43
N GLN A 137 -2.85 -6.25 7.33
CA GLN A 137 -3.30 -4.87 7.22
C GLN A 137 -4.07 -4.66 5.90
N SER A 138 -3.50 -5.05 4.77
CA SER A 138 -4.13 -4.95 3.46
C SER A 138 -5.47 -5.72 3.39
N GLN A 139 -5.55 -6.91 4.03
CA GLN A 139 -6.79 -7.67 4.11
C GLN A 139 -7.87 -6.94 4.93
N ARG A 140 -7.50 -6.27 6.03
CA ARG A 140 -8.46 -5.45 6.79
C ARG A 140 -9.00 -4.29 5.96
N HIS A 141 -8.14 -3.59 5.24
CA HIS A 141 -8.55 -2.50 4.33
C HIS A 141 -9.51 -3.01 3.24
N TYR A 142 -9.21 -4.21 2.70
CA TYR A 142 -10.07 -4.89 1.72
C TYR A 142 -11.47 -5.19 2.29
N GLU A 143 -11.57 -5.74 3.51
CA GLU A 143 -12.87 -6.04 4.13
C GLU A 143 -13.65 -4.77 4.46
N VAL A 144 -13.00 -3.71 4.97
CA VAL A 144 -13.66 -2.43 5.24
C VAL A 144 -14.19 -1.80 3.95
N LEU A 145 -13.40 -1.80 2.86
CA LEU A 145 -13.89 -1.31 1.57
C LEU A 145 -15.07 -2.14 1.05
N LYS A 146 -15.00 -3.46 1.18
CA LYS A 146 -16.09 -4.36 0.78
C LYS A 146 -17.38 -4.05 1.53
N GLU A 147 -17.32 -3.91 2.84
CA GLU A 147 -18.47 -3.55 3.69
C GLU A 147 -19.04 -2.19 3.30
N ALA A 148 -18.22 -1.15 3.20
CA ALA A 148 -18.65 0.18 2.80
C ALA A 148 -19.31 0.18 1.41
N ARG A 149 -18.81 -0.62 0.45
CA ARG A 149 -19.41 -0.79 -0.87
C ARG A 149 -20.77 -1.50 -0.83
N ILE A 150 -20.94 -2.47 0.05
CA ILE A 150 -22.23 -3.16 0.27
C ILE A 150 -23.24 -2.17 0.87
N GLU A 151 -22.87 -1.44 1.92
CA GLU A 151 -23.71 -0.49 2.63
C GLU A 151 -24.20 0.67 1.74
N THR A 152 -23.36 1.14 0.83
CA THR A 152 -23.70 2.24 -0.11
C THR A 152 -24.46 1.77 -1.36
N SER A 153 -24.72 0.47 -1.49
CA SER A 153 -25.39 -0.13 -2.65
C SER A 153 -26.86 -0.45 -2.34
N ASN A 154 -27.70 -0.50 -3.39
CA ASN A 154 -29.00 -1.12 -3.22
C ASN A 154 -28.85 -2.63 -2.97
N TRP A 155 -29.88 -3.30 -2.43
CA TRP A 155 -29.79 -4.68 -1.96
C TRP A 155 -29.34 -5.68 -3.04
N LEU A 156 -29.78 -5.54 -4.29
CA LEU A 156 -29.39 -6.41 -5.41
C LEU A 156 -27.90 -6.25 -5.75
N LYS A 157 -27.41 -4.99 -5.81
CA LYS A 157 -26.00 -4.71 -6.04
C LYS A 157 -25.15 -5.16 -4.85
N GLY A 158 -25.64 -4.99 -3.62
CA GLY A 158 -24.97 -5.45 -2.42
C GLY A 158 -24.73 -6.96 -2.42
N ILE A 159 -25.72 -7.76 -2.83
CA ILE A 159 -25.58 -9.21 -3.02
C ILE A 159 -24.50 -9.52 -4.08
N SER A 160 -24.57 -8.85 -5.23
CA SER A 160 -23.56 -9.05 -6.29
C SER A 160 -22.16 -8.71 -5.82
N ILE A 161 -21.97 -7.58 -5.11
CA ILE A 161 -20.69 -7.19 -4.52
C ILE A 161 -20.21 -8.25 -3.55
N LYS A 162 -21.07 -8.71 -2.65
CA LYS A 162 -20.71 -9.71 -1.64
C LYS A 162 -20.08 -10.98 -2.24
N TYR A 163 -20.63 -11.48 -3.35
CA TYR A 163 -20.16 -12.72 -3.98
C TYR A 163 -19.05 -12.52 -5.01
N ASN A 164 -18.96 -11.37 -5.66
CA ASN A 164 -18.02 -11.14 -6.77
C ASN A 164 -16.89 -10.16 -6.42
N PHE A 165 -16.82 -9.66 -5.18
CA PHE A 165 -15.83 -8.64 -4.81
C PHE A 165 -14.40 -9.07 -5.14
N SER A 166 -14.03 -10.30 -4.78
CA SER A 166 -12.69 -10.84 -5.04
C SER A 166 -12.35 -11.01 -6.53
N SER A 167 -13.33 -11.03 -7.41
CA SER A 167 -13.09 -11.08 -8.86
C SER A 167 -12.56 -9.76 -9.38
N PHE A 168 -13.07 -8.64 -8.84
CA PHE A 168 -12.76 -7.29 -9.31
C PHE A 168 -11.76 -6.54 -8.44
N TYR A 169 -11.65 -6.87 -7.15
CA TYR A 169 -10.78 -6.16 -6.20
C TYR A 169 -9.61 -7.05 -5.79
N LYS A 170 -8.40 -6.54 -5.94
CA LYS A 170 -7.16 -7.28 -5.62
C LYS A 170 -6.31 -6.49 -4.63
N PRO A 171 -6.10 -7.01 -3.42
CA PRO A 171 -5.17 -6.41 -2.47
C PRO A 171 -3.74 -6.72 -2.88
N LEU A 172 -2.86 -5.73 -2.82
CA LEU A 172 -1.42 -5.84 -3.06
C LEU A 172 -0.65 -5.14 -1.94
N VAL A 173 0.44 -5.75 -1.52
CA VAL A 173 1.45 -5.13 -0.65
C VAL A 173 2.67 -4.80 -1.51
N VAL A 174 3.04 -3.52 -1.56
CA VAL A 174 4.18 -3.06 -2.36
C VAL A 174 5.32 -2.64 -1.45
N LEU A 175 6.44 -3.35 -1.55
CA LEU A 175 7.69 -3.01 -0.88
C LEU A 175 8.40 -1.93 -1.68
N ALA A 176 8.25 -0.69 -1.22
CA ALA A 176 8.65 0.50 -1.96
C ALA A 176 10.14 0.86 -1.84
N ASN A 177 10.86 0.26 -0.89
CA ASN A 177 12.30 0.51 -0.75
C ASN A 177 13.09 -0.31 -1.77
N PRO A 178 13.81 0.32 -2.71
CA PRO A 178 14.56 -0.40 -3.73
C PRO A 178 15.72 -1.23 -3.18
N LYS A 179 16.18 -0.93 -1.95
CA LYS A 179 17.29 -1.62 -1.29
C LYS A 179 16.83 -2.83 -0.46
N THR A 180 15.53 -3.04 -0.31
CA THR A 180 15.00 -4.18 0.46
C THR A 180 15.21 -5.47 -0.30
N ILE A 181 15.89 -6.42 0.34
CA ILE A 181 15.99 -7.80 -0.17
C ILE A 181 14.85 -8.61 0.43
N VAL A 182 14.07 -9.25 -0.44
CA VAL A 182 12.94 -10.08 -0.03
C VAL A 182 13.28 -11.56 -0.19
N ASN A 183 13.14 -12.32 0.87
CA ASN A 183 13.22 -13.76 0.87
C ASN A 183 11.84 -14.36 1.18
N ASP A 184 11.12 -14.70 0.15
CA ASP A 184 9.79 -15.32 0.22
C ASP A 184 9.83 -16.83 -0.12
N ARG A 185 11.02 -17.46 -0.11
CA ARG A 185 11.20 -18.84 -0.55
C ARG A 185 10.20 -19.81 0.08
N TYR A 186 9.90 -19.62 1.36
CA TYR A 186 9.01 -20.49 2.13
C TYR A 186 7.56 -20.00 2.14
N ALA A 187 7.28 -18.82 1.63
CA ALA A 187 5.92 -18.28 1.57
C ALA A 187 5.03 -19.07 0.60
N LYS A 188 3.74 -19.17 0.93
CA LYS A 188 2.74 -19.79 0.05
C LYS A 188 2.58 -18.99 -1.24
N LYS A 189 2.10 -19.63 -2.30
CA LYS A 189 1.92 -19.01 -3.62
C LYS A 189 1.05 -17.75 -3.56
N GLU A 190 -0.03 -17.80 -2.80
CA GLU A 190 -0.98 -16.68 -2.62
C GLU A 190 -0.30 -15.46 -1.99
N ILE A 191 0.59 -15.68 -1.02
CA ILE A 191 1.40 -14.64 -0.37
C ILE A 191 2.37 -14.02 -1.36
N LYS A 192 3.10 -14.84 -2.13
CA LYS A 192 4.04 -14.38 -3.17
C LYS A 192 3.36 -13.53 -4.24
N GLN A 193 2.11 -13.84 -4.56
CA GLN A 193 1.33 -13.08 -5.54
C GLN A 193 0.81 -11.73 -5.01
N GLN A 194 0.71 -11.59 -3.68
CA GLN A 194 0.25 -10.36 -3.03
C GLN A 194 1.37 -9.41 -2.64
N VAL A 195 2.59 -9.91 -2.43
CA VAL A 195 3.73 -9.10 -1.98
C VAL A 195 4.70 -8.92 -3.12
N ILE A 196 4.83 -7.68 -3.59
CA ILE A 196 5.68 -7.35 -4.74
C ILE A 196 6.59 -6.16 -4.41
N ARG A 197 7.61 -5.96 -5.21
CA ARG A 197 8.46 -4.76 -5.15
C ARG A 197 7.87 -3.66 -6.03
N ALA A 198 8.19 -2.40 -5.73
CA ALA A 198 7.70 -1.27 -6.52
C ALA A 198 8.09 -1.38 -8.00
N ASP A 199 9.30 -1.82 -8.31
CA ASP A 199 9.78 -2.02 -9.68
C ASP A 199 9.03 -3.14 -10.47
N GLN A 200 8.27 -3.99 -9.78
CA GLN A 200 7.43 -5.04 -10.36
C GLN A 200 5.96 -4.65 -10.47
N LEU A 201 5.55 -3.52 -9.86
CA LEU A 201 4.14 -3.13 -9.71
C LEU A 201 3.42 -3.05 -11.05
N VAL A 202 3.98 -2.30 -11.98
CA VAL A 202 3.36 -2.07 -13.31
C VAL A 202 3.24 -3.36 -14.11
N ALA A 203 4.28 -4.20 -14.09
CA ALA A 203 4.26 -5.50 -14.76
C ALA A 203 3.19 -6.42 -14.18
N THR A 204 3.07 -6.46 -12.85
CA THR A 204 2.07 -7.26 -12.13
C THR A 204 0.64 -6.78 -12.47
N ILE A 205 0.39 -5.48 -12.46
CA ILE A 205 -0.92 -4.91 -12.83
C ILE A 205 -1.27 -5.30 -14.27
N LYS A 206 -0.33 -5.14 -15.22
CA LYS A 206 -0.53 -5.51 -16.64
C LYS A 206 -0.88 -6.98 -16.80
N ASP A 207 -0.13 -7.85 -16.14
CA ASP A 207 -0.35 -9.30 -16.20
C ASP A 207 -1.73 -9.68 -15.65
N MET A 208 -2.08 -9.18 -14.47
CA MET A 208 -3.39 -9.46 -13.84
C MET A 208 -4.57 -8.94 -14.68
N VAL A 209 -4.45 -7.77 -15.30
CA VAL A 209 -5.49 -7.18 -16.16
C VAL A 209 -5.61 -7.97 -17.48
N ALA A 210 -4.51 -8.48 -18.02
CA ALA A 210 -4.52 -9.27 -19.25
C ALA A 210 -5.18 -10.64 -19.08
N HIS A 211 -5.05 -11.26 -17.88
CA HIS A 211 -5.58 -12.59 -17.58
C HIS A 211 -6.92 -12.59 -16.82
N SER A 212 -7.60 -11.47 -16.72
CA SER A 212 -8.90 -11.29 -16.06
C SER A 212 -10.07 -11.22 -17.04
#